data_3d61434aa8915e35e0036113a2150828
#
_entry.id   3d61434aa8915e35e0036113a2150828
#
_cell.length_a   1.000
_cell.length_b   1.000
_cell.length_c   1.000
_cell.angle_alpha   90.00
_cell.angle_beta   90.00
_cell.angle_gamma   90.00
#
_symmetry.space_group_name_H-M   'P 1'
#
loop_
_entity.id
_entity.type
_entity.pdbx_description
1 polymer ?
#
loop_
_entity_poly.entity_id
_entity_poly.type
_entity_poly.pdbx_seq_one_letter_code
_entity_poly.pdbx_strand_id
1 'polypeptide(L)'
;MSQNDLVNELRAIVGEDAALTEEQELVVYECDAYTLQKNLPTAVVLPQSTEEVVAIIKLCNRLKLPVIPRGAGTSLSGAVLAVDGGVMIALTRMNRVLDINVRNRRALTEAGCVNAWITREASPHGLFYAPDPSSQPACTIGGNVATNSGGPHTLKNGVTTNHVLGFEMVLADGSVEWLGTQPDGGEDVGGYDLRGAAIGCEGMFGIITRVLVRLMKKPKAFKTFLGVFESVDDASQAVSDIIAAGIVPGALEMMDQLITQAIEEAYHFGFPLDAGAVLIVELDGLKDGVEEQGLHVEEICKKNKAREVRIARDDTERAALWKCRKRAFGAIGRLSPNYVTQDGVVPRSKLPEIMRFISSVSDKYELR
;
A
#
# COMPACT_ATOMS: atom_id res chain seq x y z
N MET A 1 23.64 31.78 -2.03
CA MET A 1 24.13 30.80 -3.01
C MET A 1 23.23 30.88 -4.23
N SER A 2 23.79 30.87 -5.43
CA SER A 2 22.96 30.84 -6.64
C SER A 2 22.31 29.46 -6.80
N GLN A 3 21.24 29.36 -7.58
CA GLN A 3 20.62 28.08 -7.92
C GLN A 3 21.63 27.15 -8.62
N ASN A 4 22.52 27.71 -9.44
CA ASN A 4 23.58 26.96 -10.11
C ASN A 4 24.59 26.33 -9.13
N ASP A 5 24.90 26.98 -8.01
CA ASP A 5 25.82 26.42 -7.01
C ASP A 5 25.18 25.21 -6.33
N LEU A 6 23.88 25.27 -5.98
CA LEU A 6 23.14 24.14 -5.42
C LEU A 6 23.13 22.94 -6.38
N VAL A 7 22.82 23.19 -7.65
CA VAL A 7 22.78 22.14 -8.69
C VAL A 7 24.13 21.45 -8.83
N ASN A 8 25.22 22.22 -8.87
CA ASN A 8 26.57 21.67 -8.97
C ASN A 8 26.93 20.80 -7.75
N GLU A 9 26.57 21.23 -6.54
CA GLU A 9 26.82 20.43 -5.33
C GLU A 9 25.98 19.14 -5.31
N LEU A 10 24.72 19.20 -5.73
CA LEU A 10 23.87 18.01 -5.85
C LEU A 10 24.42 17.03 -6.89
N ARG A 11 24.83 17.52 -8.06
CA ARG A 11 25.45 16.70 -9.12
C ARG A 11 26.77 16.08 -8.66
N ALA A 12 27.55 16.78 -7.85
CA ALA A 12 28.79 16.21 -7.29
C ALA A 12 28.52 15.01 -6.36
N ILE A 13 27.32 14.93 -5.72
CA ILE A 13 26.93 13.83 -4.84
C ILE A 13 26.35 12.67 -5.62
N VAL A 14 25.36 12.90 -6.48
CA VAL A 14 24.57 11.82 -7.11
C VAL A 14 24.90 11.58 -8.58
N GLY A 15 25.75 12.40 -9.19
CA GLY A 15 26.04 12.40 -10.62
C GLY A 15 25.10 13.31 -11.42
N GLU A 16 25.55 13.64 -12.63
CA GLU A 16 24.87 14.63 -13.50
C GLU A 16 23.43 14.23 -13.85
N ASP A 17 23.22 12.96 -14.25
CA ASP A 17 21.92 12.43 -14.70
C ASP A 17 20.96 12.13 -13.54
N ALA A 18 21.38 12.28 -12.29
CA ALA A 18 20.61 11.96 -11.10
C ALA A 18 20.20 13.20 -10.28
N ALA A 19 20.54 14.38 -10.74
CA ALA A 19 20.09 15.66 -10.17
C ALA A 19 19.25 16.40 -11.21
N LEU A 20 17.93 16.26 -11.09
CA LEU A 20 16.94 16.83 -11.99
C LEU A 20 16.60 18.26 -11.56
N THR A 21 16.63 19.21 -12.47
CA THR A 21 16.44 20.63 -12.16
C THR A 21 15.62 21.38 -13.21
N GLU A 22 15.44 20.77 -14.38
CA GLU A 22 14.64 21.36 -15.45
C GLU A 22 13.14 21.19 -15.16
N GLU A 23 12.35 22.21 -15.38
CA GLU A 23 10.91 22.20 -15.08
C GLU A 23 10.19 20.99 -15.69
N GLN A 24 10.56 20.62 -16.91
CA GLN A 24 9.99 19.49 -17.63
C GLN A 24 10.27 18.14 -16.93
N GLU A 25 11.39 18.02 -16.20
CA GLU A 25 11.73 16.85 -15.41
C GLU A 25 11.02 16.88 -14.05
N LEU A 26 10.89 18.07 -13.45
CA LEU A 26 10.29 18.25 -12.13
C LEU A 26 8.78 18.03 -12.13
N VAL A 27 8.09 18.27 -13.24
CA VAL A 27 6.63 18.18 -13.36
C VAL A 27 6.10 16.78 -13.01
N VAL A 28 6.87 15.71 -13.23
CA VAL A 28 6.47 14.33 -12.84
C VAL A 28 6.57 14.08 -11.33
N TYR A 29 7.13 15.02 -10.60
CA TYR A 29 7.31 14.98 -9.15
C TYR A 29 6.45 16.01 -8.40
N GLU A 30 5.61 16.78 -9.08
CA GLU A 30 4.83 17.89 -8.52
C GLU A 30 3.75 17.45 -7.52
N CYS A 31 3.33 16.17 -7.57
CA CYS A 31 2.34 15.58 -6.67
C CYS A 31 2.56 14.07 -6.48
N ASP A 32 1.78 13.47 -5.60
CA ASP A 32 1.55 12.02 -5.53
C ASP A 32 0.19 11.68 -6.17
N ALA A 33 -0.47 10.60 -5.73
CA ALA A 33 -1.82 10.26 -6.22
C ALA A 33 -2.92 11.17 -5.64
N TYR A 34 -2.58 12.10 -4.74
CA TYR A 34 -3.42 13.24 -4.36
C TYR A 34 -3.19 14.39 -5.35
N THR A 35 -4.00 14.43 -6.40
CA THR A 35 -3.77 15.31 -7.56
C THR A 35 -4.38 16.72 -7.44
N LEU A 36 -5.06 17.00 -6.32
CA LEU A 36 -5.73 18.29 -6.12
C LEU A 36 -4.76 19.45 -5.85
N GLN A 37 -3.58 19.14 -5.32
CA GLN A 37 -2.53 20.12 -5.07
C GLN A 37 -1.25 19.69 -5.78
N LYS A 38 -0.54 20.68 -6.34
CA LYS A 38 0.67 20.48 -7.12
C LYS A 38 1.71 21.51 -6.71
N ASN A 39 2.92 21.06 -6.39
CA ASN A 39 4.02 21.92 -6.00
C ASN A 39 5.32 21.39 -6.59
N LEU A 40 5.98 22.19 -7.40
CA LEU A 40 7.29 21.83 -7.97
C LEU A 40 8.38 21.93 -6.90
N PRO A 41 9.20 20.88 -6.72
CA PRO A 41 10.41 20.99 -5.90
C PRO A 41 11.45 21.89 -6.57
N THR A 42 12.40 22.40 -5.79
CA THR A 42 13.54 23.16 -6.33
C THR A 42 14.48 22.27 -7.15
N ALA A 43 14.65 21.03 -6.70
CA ALA A 43 15.40 19.99 -7.38
C ALA A 43 14.90 18.60 -6.94
N VAL A 44 15.09 17.59 -7.79
CA VAL A 44 14.90 16.18 -7.45
C VAL A 44 16.24 15.47 -7.57
N VAL A 45 16.60 14.70 -6.55
CA VAL A 45 17.81 13.87 -6.58
C VAL A 45 17.47 12.39 -6.43
N LEU A 46 18.21 11.56 -7.15
CA LEU A 46 18.01 10.12 -7.26
C LEU A 46 19.22 9.36 -6.70
N PRO A 47 19.41 9.29 -5.37
CA PRO A 47 20.55 8.62 -4.76
C PRO A 47 20.54 7.10 -5.03
N GLN A 48 21.75 6.50 -4.98
CA GLN A 48 21.97 5.05 -5.11
C GLN A 48 22.44 4.39 -3.81
N SER A 49 22.77 5.18 -2.80
CA SER A 49 23.30 4.66 -1.53
C SER A 49 22.87 5.51 -0.33
N THR A 50 22.97 4.92 0.87
CA THR A 50 22.72 5.63 2.13
C THR A 50 23.71 6.79 2.30
N GLU A 51 24.96 6.64 1.88
CA GLU A 51 25.99 7.68 1.96
C GLU A 51 25.63 8.91 1.12
N GLU A 52 25.06 8.72 -0.06
CA GLU A 52 24.57 9.82 -0.90
C GLU A 52 23.38 10.53 -0.22
N VAL A 53 22.45 9.79 0.37
CA VAL A 53 21.33 10.36 1.16
C VAL A 53 21.86 11.22 2.31
N VAL A 54 22.85 10.71 3.07
CA VAL A 54 23.52 11.44 4.16
C VAL A 54 24.14 12.73 3.65
N ALA A 55 24.87 12.68 2.53
CA ALA A 55 25.52 13.85 1.95
C ALA A 55 24.51 14.91 1.52
N ILE A 56 23.37 14.50 0.92
CA ILE A 56 22.29 15.40 0.52
C ILE A 56 21.65 16.06 1.74
N ILE A 57 21.34 15.30 2.81
CA ILE A 57 20.76 15.85 4.04
C ILE A 57 21.71 16.88 4.66
N LYS A 58 23.00 16.58 4.77
CA LYS A 58 24.01 17.52 5.31
C LYS A 58 24.12 18.78 4.46
N LEU A 59 24.03 18.66 3.14
CA LEU A 59 23.99 19.80 2.22
C LEU A 59 22.75 20.66 2.47
N CYS A 60 21.55 20.04 2.50
CA CYS A 60 20.29 20.74 2.74
C CYS A 60 20.28 21.46 4.09
N ASN A 61 20.78 20.80 5.16
CA ASN A 61 20.92 21.39 6.49
C ASN A 61 21.82 22.63 6.49
N ARG A 62 22.98 22.54 5.84
CA ARG A 62 23.91 23.69 5.69
C ARG A 62 23.25 24.86 4.99
N LEU A 63 22.41 24.58 3.99
CA LEU A 63 21.73 25.59 3.17
C LEU A 63 20.34 25.97 3.70
N LYS A 64 19.85 25.31 4.76
CA LYS A 64 18.51 25.49 5.33
C LYS A 64 17.40 25.26 4.29
N LEU A 65 17.57 24.26 3.44
CA LEU A 65 16.58 23.85 2.44
C LEU A 65 15.67 22.75 3.00
N PRO A 66 14.36 22.83 2.73
CA PRO A 66 13.45 21.73 3.01
C PRO A 66 13.88 20.45 2.27
N VAL A 67 13.66 19.30 2.92
CA VAL A 67 13.90 17.97 2.33
C VAL A 67 12.58 17.23 2.24
N ILE A 68 12.30 16.67 1.07
CA ILE A 68 11.08 15.91 0.80
C ILE A 68 11.47 14.49 0.40
N PRO A 69 11.30 13.48 1.30
CA PRO A 69 11.52 12.09 0.92
C PRO A 69 10.40 11.56 0.00
N ARG A 70 10.77 10.81 -1.04
CA ARG A 70 9.82 10.24 -1.99
C ARG A 70 10.18 8.79 -2.34
N GLY A 71 9.19 7.90 -2.26
CA GLY A 71 9.22 6.59 -2.91
C GLY A 71 8.71 6.68 -4.35
N ALA A 72 7.69 5.93 -4.69
CA ALA A 72 7.06 5.98 -6.02
C ALA A 72 5.98 7.07 -6.18
N GLY A 73 5.64 7.81 -5.13
CA GLY A 73 4.58 8.83 -5.20
C GLY A 73 3.17 8.26 -5.34
N THR A 74 2.91 7.11 -4.76
CA THR A 74 1.61 6.43 -4.79
C THR A 74 0.73 6.72 -3.57
N SER A 75 1.15 7.62 -2.68
CA SER A 75 0.38 8.08 -1.52
C SER A 75 -0.85 8.88 -1.97
N LEU A 76 -1.90 8.87 -1.14
CA LEU A 76 -3.17 9.56 -1.40
C LEU A 76 -3.36 10.81 -0.52
N SER A 77 -2.34 11.20 0.26
CA SER A 77 -2.44 12.25 1.29
C SER A 77 -1.60 13.50 1.01
N GLY A 78 -0.89 13.56 -0.12
CA GLY A 78 -0.03 14.69 -0.44
C GLY A 78 1.27 14.74 0.35
N ALA A 79 1.73 13.61 0.91
CA ALA A 79 2.92 13.55 1.76
C ALA A 79 4.24 13.93 1.05
N VAL A 80 4.24 13.97 -0.29
CA VAL A 80 5.42 14.34 -1.10
C VAL A 80 5.32 15.74 -1.72
N LEU A 81 4.34 16.56 -1.32
CA LEU A 81 4.18 17.90 -1.86
C LEU A 81 5.30 18.82 -1.38
N ALA A 82 5.98 19.47 -2.32
CA ALA A 82 7.06 20.43 -2.05
C ALA A 82 6.47 21.83 -1.78
N VAL A 83 5.68 21.99 -0.71
CA VAL A 83 4.90 23.22 -0.43
C VAL A 83 5.79 24.45 -0.35
N ASP A 84 6.98 24.34 0.24
CA ASP A 84 7.95 25.43 0.38
C ASP A 84 9.16 25.25 -0.58
N GLY A 85 8.97 24.53 -1.70
CA GLY A 85 10.08 24.13 -2.56
C GLY A 85 10.97 23.08 -1.89
N GLY A 86 12.31 23.21 -2.04
CA GLY A 86 13.27 22.32 -1.40
C GLY A 86 13.77 21.18 -2.30
N VAL A 87 14.56 20.28 -1.72
CA VAL A 87 15.17 19.16 -2.43
C VAL A 87 14.37 17.89 -2.17
N MET A 88 13.81 17.31 -3.23
CA MET A 88 13.14 16.03 -3.16
C MET A 88 14.14 14.90 -3.35
N ILE A 89 14.16 13.95 -2.42
CA ILE A 89 15.02 12.76 -2.45
C ILE A 89 14.18 11.58 -2.88
N ALA A 90 14.26 11.19 -4.15
CA ALA A 90 13.51 10.09 -4.73
C ALA A 90 14.35 8.80 -4.72
N LEU A 91 13.95 7.83 -3.90
CA LEU A 91 14.75 6.62 -3.60
C LEU A 91 14.63 5.50 -4.65
N THR A 92 14.03 5.77 -5.79
CA THR A 92 13.70 4.75 -6.80
C THR A 92 14.91 4.05 -7.43
N ARG A 93 16.12 4.59 -7.30
CA ARG A 93 17.38 3.94 -7.73
C ARG A 93 17.94 2.98 -6.67
N MET A 94 17.53 3.12 -5.41
CA MET A 94 17.86 2.20 -4.31
C MET A 94 16.82 1.06 -4.28
N ASN A 95 16.81 0.19 -5.28
CA ASN A 95 15.66 -0.68 -5.57
C ASN A 95 15.97 -2.19 -5.53
N ARG A 96 17.08 -2.59 -4.96
CA ARG A 96 17.53 -3.98 -4.94
C ARG A 96 16.91 -4.77 -3.80
N VAL A 97 16.66 -6.07 -4.03
CA VAL A 97 16.55 -7.07 -2.97
C VAL A 97 17.97 -7.53 -2.67
N LEU A 98 18.46 -7.24 -1.46
CA LEU A 98 19.87 -7.44 -1.07
C LEU A 98 20.12 -8.87 -0.58
N ASP A 99 19.16 -9.45 0.15
CA ASP A 99 19.23 -10.83 0.67
C ASP A 99 17.85 -11.45 0.83
N ILE A 100 17.76 -12.76 0.59
CA ILE A 100 16.59 -13.61 0.91
C ILE A 100 17.06 -14.74 1.83
N ASN A 101 16.83 -14.58 3.12
CA ASN A 101 17.13 -15.62 4.09
C ASN A 101 15.95 -16.59 4.25
N VAL A 102 15.97 -17.66 3.47
CA VAL A 102 14.91 -18.67 3.42
C VAL A 102 14.71 -19.36 4.79
N ARG A 103 15.80 -19.66 5.49
CA ARG A 103 15.75 -20.36 6.79
C ARG A 103 15.03 -19.52 7.84
N ASN A 104 15.34 -18.22 7.91
CA ASN A 104 14.75 -17.28 8.85
C ASN A 104 13.50 -16.59 8.31
N ARG A 105 13.13 -16.86 7.04
CA ARG A 105 11.97 -16.28 6.35
C ARG A 105 11.97 -14.75 6.43
N ARG A 106 13.05 -14.14 6.01
CA ARG A 106 13.20 -12.68 5.98
C ARG A 106 13.88 -12.24 4.69
N ALA A 107 13.64 -11.01 4.29
CA ALA A 107 14.31 -10.35 3.16
C ALA A 107 14.87 -9.02 3.62
N LEU A 108 16.10 -8.71 3.19
CA LEU A 108 16.70 -7.40 3.30
C LEU A 108 16.60 -6.71 1.94
N THR A 109 16.10 -5.48 1.92
CA THR A 109 15.88 -4.73 0.68
C THR A 109 16.33 -3.29 0.83
N GLU A 110 16.61 -2.63 -0.27
CA GLU A 110 16.68 -1.18 -0.33
C GLU A 110 15.28 -0.57 -0.32
N ALA A 111 15.15 0.67 0.19
CA ALA A 111 13.85 1.31 0.41
C ALA A 111 13.06 1.61 -0.86
N GLY A 112 13.73 1.85 -1.99
CA GLY A 112 13.12 2.04 -3.30
C GLY A 112 12.72 0.74 -4.01
N CYS A 113 12.97 -0.44 -3.40
CA CYS A 113 12.52 -1.72 -3.96
C CYS A 113 11.00 -1.76 -4.08
N VAL A 114 10.51 -2.11 -5.26
CA VAL A 114 9.06 -2.25 -5.49
C VAL A 114 8.51 -3.41 -4.66
N ASN A 115 7.41 -3.18 -3.95
CA ASN A 115 6.80 -4.16 -3.06
C ASN A 115 6.63 -5.54 -3.71
N ALA A 116 6.07 -5.59 -4.93
CA ALA A 116 5.84 -6.84 -5.65
C ALA A 116 7.14 -7.63 -5.94
N TRP A 117 8.28 -6.96 -6.06
CA TRP A 117 9.55 -7.62 -6.36
C TRP A 117 10.03 -8.49 -5.21
N ILE A 118 9.74 -8.12 -3.97
CA ILE A 118 10.08 -8.94 -2.79
C ILE A 118 9.42 -10.32 -2.90
N THR A 119 8.12 -10.35 -3.23
CA THR A 119 7.41 -11.60 -3.46
C THR A 119 7.93 -12.35 -4.69
N ARG A 120 8.27 -11.65 -5.77
CA ARG A 120 8.86 -12.26 -6.98
C ARG A 120 10.14 -13.02 -6.64
N GLU A 121 11.07 -12.39 -5.93
CA GLU A 121 12.34 -13.01 -5.54
C GLU A 121 12.17 -14.11 -4.47
N ALA A 122 11.21 -13.99 -3.56
CA ALA A 122 10.92 -15.00 -2.52
C ALA A 122 10.13 -16.21 -3.05
N SER A 123 9.40 -16.06 -4.16
CA SER A 123 8.49 -17.07 -4.72
C SER A 123 9.13 -18.43 -5.05
N PRO A 124 10.34 -18.49 -5.63
CA PRO A 124 11.00 -19.77 -5.90
C PRO A 124 11.22 -20.63 -4.64
N HIS A 125 11.23 -19.98 -3.47
CA HIS A 125 11.41 -20.62 -2.16
C HIS A 125 10.08 -20.93 -1.46
N GLY A 126 8.93 -20.78 -2.13
CA GLY A 126 7.59 -20.98 -1.52
C GLY A 126 7.24 -19.92 -0.48
N LEU A 127 7.90 -18.75 -0.54
CA LEU A 127 7.69 -17.63 0.36
C LEU A 127 7.07 -16.43 -0.38
N PHE A 128 6.48 -15.50 0.39
CA PHE A 128 5.95 -14.24 -0.13
C PHE A 128 5.97 -13.14 0.94
N TYR A 129 5.94 -11.90 0.52
CA TYR A 129 5.72 -10.73 1.36
C TYR A 129 4.22 -10.40 1.37
N ALA A 130 3.61 -10.41 2.57
CA ALA A 130 2.16 -10.41 2.68
C ALA A 130 1.46 -9.07 2.44
N PRO A 131 1.98 -7.90 2.90
CA PRO A 131 1.33 -6.61 2.62
C PRO A 131 1.24 -6.33 1.12
N ASP A 132 0.02 -6.15 0.61
CA ASP A 132 -0.28 -6.03 -0.81
C ASP A 132 -1.17 -4.82 -1.15
N PRO A 133 -0.72 -3.59 -0.89
CA PRO A 133 -1.49 -2.41 -1.23
C PRO A 133 -1.93 -2.41 -2.70
N SER A 134 -3.01 -1.70 -3.04
CA SER A 134 -3.51 -1.63 -4.42
C SER A 134 -2.44 -1.14 -5.41
N SER A 135 -1.51 -0.33 -4.93
CA SER A 135 -0.34 0.16 -5.68
C SER A 135 0.85 -0.82 -5.69
N GLN A 136 0.72 -2.06 -5.22
CA GLN A 136 1.79 -3.05 -5.07
C GLN A 136 2.75 -3.16 -6.27
N PRO A 137 2.31 -3.08 -7.53
CA PRO A 137 3.21 -3.14 -8.68
C PRO A 137 4.13 -1.93 -8.86
N ALA A 138 3.86 -0.82 -8.15
CA ALA A 138 4.56 0.44 -8.30
C ALA A 138 5.13 0.98 -6.98
N CYS A 139 4.43 0.82 -5.85
CA CYS A 139 4.86 1.36 -4.56
C CYS A 139 6.16 0.73 -4.08
N THR A 140 6.93 1.50 -3.32
CA THR A 140 8.22 1.07 -2.77
C THR A 140 8.10 0.64 -1.31
N ILE A 141 8.97 -0.27 -0.88
CA ILE A 141 8.94 -0.79 0.49
C ILE A 141 9.20 0.31 1.54
N GLY A 142 10.11 1.25 1.27
CA GLY A 142 10.34 2.40 2.16
C GLY A 142 9.12 3.30 2.27
N GLY A 143 8.41 3.52 1.15
CA GLY A 143 7.11 4.21 1.15
C GLY A 143 6.06 3.45 1.94
N ASN A 144 5.99 2.11 1.82
CA ASN A 144 5.07 1.29 2.61
C ASN A 144 5.36 1.39 4.11
N VAL A 145 6.63 1.42 4.53
CA VAL A 145 7.01 1.63 5.93
C VAL A 145 6.61 3.04 6.39
N ALA A 146 6.90 4.07 5.59
CA ALA A 146 6.61 5.45 5.93
C ALA A 146 5.11 5.72 6.10
N THR A 147 4.24 5.04 5.35
CA THR A 147 2.77 5.20 5.42
C THR A 147 2.07 4.09 6.19
N ASN A 148 2.80 3.10 6.72
CA ASN A 148 2.24 1.89 7.32
C ASN A 148 1.17 1.23 6.42
N SER A 149 1.48 1.05 5.15
CA SER A 149 0.52 0.63 4.13
C SER A 149 -0.18 -0.69 4.48
N GLY A 150 -1.48 -0.74 4.22
CA GLY A 150 -2.29 -1.95 4.25
C GLY A 150 -2.54 -2.51 2.84
N GLY A 151 -3.58 -3.33 2.71
CA GLY A 151 -4.03 -3.93 1.44
C GLY A 151 -5.22 -4.85 1.65
N PRO A 152 -5.75 -5.49 0.61
CA PRO A 152 -6.90 -6.40 0.72
C PRO A 152 -6.71 -7.53 1.73
N HIS A 153 -5.49 -8.00 1.91
CA HIS A 153 -5.17 -9.10 2.83
C HIS A 153 -4.83 -8.65 4.26
N THR A 154 -5.04 -7.38 4.59
CA THR A 154 -4.76 -6.80 5.91
C THR A 154 -5.59 -7.43 7.02
N LEU A 155 -6.82 -7.84 6.74
CA LEU A 155 -7.71 -8.46 7.72
C LEU A 155 -7.06 -9.67 8.41
N LYS A 156 -6.39 -10.53 7.65
CA LYS A 156 -5.72 -11.74 8.14
C LYS A 156 -4.26 -11.53 8.48
N ASN A 157 -3.55 -10.83 7.61
CA ASN A 157 -2.09 -10.75 7.67
C ASN A 157 -1.58 -9.53 8.43
N GLY A 158 -2.43 -8.54 8.68
CA GLY A 158 -2.00 -7.26 9.24
C GLY A 158 -1.43 -6.30 8.18
N VAL A 159 -1.02 -5.14 8.63
CA VAL A 159 -0.43 -4.06 7.82
C VAL A 159 1.10 -4.15 7.80
N THR A 160 1.77 -3.21 7.19
CA THR A 160 3.23 -3.18 7.05
C THR A 160 3.98 -3.33 8.38
N THR A 161 3.53 -2.69 9.46
CA THR A 161 4.15 -2.79 10.80
C THR A 161 4.25 -4.23 11.32
N ASN A 162 3.31 -5.12 10.94
CA ASN A 162 3.30 -6.52 11.35
C ASN A 162 4.37 -7.36 10.62
N HIS A 163 4.97 -6.81 9.56
CA HIS A 163 5.91 -7.52 8.68
C HIS A 163 7.30 -6.89 8.61
N VAL A 164 7.47 -5.68 9.12
CA VAL A 164 8.77 -5.02 9.20
C VAL A 164 9.48 -5.47 10.48
N LEU A 165 10.66 -6.06 10.33
CA LEU A 165 11.49 -6.51 11.46
C LEU A 165 12.44 -5.41 11.91
N GLY A 166 12.97 -4.62 10.98
CA GLY A 166 13.84 -3.47 11.23
C GLY A 166 14.08 -2.70 9.95
N PHE A 167 14.66 -1.52 10.07
CA PHE A 167 15.05 -0.69 8.93
C PHE A 167 16.15 0.30 9.29
N GLU A 168 16.92 0.68 8.29
CA GLU A 168 17.91 1.74 8.35
C GLU A 168 17.24 3.08 8.03
N MET A 169 17.53 4.10 8.83
CA MET A 169 17.00 5.45 8.66
C MET A 169 18.13 6.48 8.78
N VAL A 170 18.17 7.41 7.86
CA VAL A 170 18.99 8.62 7.92
C VAL A 170 18.18 9.70 8.62
N LEU A 171 18.67 10.16 9.79
CA LEU A 171 18.00 11.17 10.59
C LEU A 171 18.25 12.60 10.06
N ALA A 172 17.55 13.57 10.63
CA ALA A 172 17.62 14.96 10.18
C ALA A 172 19.01 15.59 10.25
N ASP A 173 19.88 15.13 11.15
CA ASP A 173 21.27 15.59 11.26
C ASP A 173 22.26 14.85 10.32
N GLY A 174 21.76 13.85 9.59
CA GLY A 174 22.54 12.99 8.72
C GLY A 174 23.21 11.82 9.43
N SER A 175 22.89 11.54 10.71
CA SER A 175 23.26 10.28 11.36
C SER A 175 22.45 9.11 10.78
N VAL A 176 23.01 7.91 10.84
CA VAL A 176 22.38 6.69 10.31
C VAL A 176 22.13 5.75 11.46
N GLU A 177 20.87 5.37 11.64
CA GLU A 177 20.44 4.48 12.70
C GLU A 177 19.72 3.26 12.15
N TRP A 178 19.90 2.11 12.80
CA TRP A 178 19.12 0.92 12.54
C TRP A 178 18.09 0.74 13.66
N LEU A 179 16.81 0.69 13.30
CA LEU A 179 15.70 0.51 14.23
C LEU A 179 15.13 -0.91 14.11
N GLY A 180 15.02 -1.61 15.23
CA GLY A 180 14.50 -2.99 15.30
C GLY A 180 15.57 -4.05 15.10
N THR A 181 15.14 -5.26 14.68
CA THR A 181 16.01 -6.44 14.49
C THR A 181 17.11 -6.15 13.47
N GLN A 182 18.34 -6.48 13.80
CA GLN A 182 19.51 -6.28 12.94
C GLN A 182 19.53 -7.30 11.77
N PRO A 183 20.07 -6.93 10.59
CA PRO A 183 20.13 -7.82 9.43
C PRO A 183 20.98 -9.08 9.67
N ASP A 184 22.03 -8.99 10.44
CA ASP A 184 22.93 -10.11 10.83
C ASP A 184 22.30 -11.06 11.84
N GLY A 185 21.12 -10.73 12.38
CA GLY A 185 20.39 -11.51 13.37
C GLY A 185 20.67 -11.07 14.80
N GLY A 186 21.36 -9.94 15.01
CA GLY A 186 21.46 -9.29 16.30
C GLY A 186 20.07 -9.02 16.89
N GLU A 187 19.93 -9.17 18.19
CA GLU A 187 18.67 -8.90 18.89
C GLU A 187 18.33 -7.42 18.83
N ASP A 188 17.03 -7.15 18.82
CA ASP A 188 16.50 -5.79 19.04
C ASP A 188 16.92 -5.34 20.45
N VAL A 189 17.52 -4.17 20.54
CA VAL A 189 18.00 -3.64 21.82
C VAL A 189 16.78 -3.33 22.68
N GLY A 190 16.75 -3.85 23.90
CA GLY A 190 15.66 -3.60 24.85
C GLY A 190 15.46 -2.10 25.10
N GLY A 191 14.20 -1.65 25.18
CA GLY A 191 13.85 -0.26 25.39
C GLY A 191 12.51 0.11 24.78
N TYR A 192 12.38 1.35 24.33
CA TYR A 192 11.17 1.80 23.61
C TYR A 192 11.14 1.22 22.19
N ASP A 193 9.96 0.87 21.71
CA ASP A 193 9.76 0.43 20.31
C ASP A 193 9.87 1.61 19.33
N LEU A 194 11.10 2.07 19.10
CA LEU A 194 11.37 3.16 18.15
C LEU A 194 11.04 2.77 16.72
N ARG A 195 11.17 1.49 16.38
CA ARG A 195 10.73 0.95 15.07
C ARG A 195 9.23 1.18 14.88
N GLY A 196 8.41 0.76 15.85
CA GLY A 196 6.95 0.95 15.79
C GLY A 196 6.57 2.43 15.78
N ALA A 197 7.28 3.28 16.51
CA ALA A 197 7.04 4.73 16.52
C ALA A 197 7.37 5.40 15.17
N ALA A 198 8.37 4.90 14.43
CA ALA A 198 8.79 5.47 13.16
C ALA A 198 8.05 4.89 11.94
N ILE A 199 7.40 3.73 12.05
CA ILE A 199 6.53 3.21 11.00
C ILE A 199 5.25 4.08 10.94
N GLY A 200 4.93 4.59 9.76
CA GLY A 200 3.81 5.51 9.56
C GLY A 200 4.14 6.99 9.83
N CYS A 201 5.42 7.33 9.97
CA CYS A 201 5.86 8.72 10.21
C CYS A 201 5.82 9.62 8.97
N GLU A 202 5.48 9.09 7.80
CA GLU A 202 5.39 9.80 6.52
C GLU A 202 6.65 10.64 6.17
N GLY A 203 7.83 10.15 6.60
CA GLY A 203 9.11 10.83 6.37
C GLY A 203 9.45 11.94 7.36
N MET A 204 8.62 12.19 8.38
CA MET A 204 8.83 13.26 9.35
C MET A 204 10.02 13.04 10.28
N PHE A 205 10.42 11.79 10.51
CA PHE A 205 11.52 11.46 11.42
C PHE A 205 12.86 11.24 10.71
N GLY A 206 12.83 10.96 9.42
CA GLY A 206 14.02 10.67 8.62
C GLY A 206 13.72 9.95 7.34
N ILE A 207 14.77 9.56 6.62
CA ILE A 207 14.68 8.89 5.33
C ILE A 207 15.07 7.42 5.49
N ILE A 208 14.15 6.51 5.21
CA ILE A 208 14.38 5.07 5.23
C ILE A 208 15.20 4.69 4.00
N THR A 209 16.31 3.95 4.18
CA THR A 209 17.21 3.54 3.11
C THR A 209 17.28 2.03 2.89
N ARG A 210 17.09 1.23 3.94
CA ARG A 210 17.01 -0.24 3.88
C ARG A 210 15.90 -0.76 4.77
N VAL A 211 15.31 -1.89 4.42
CA VAL A 211 14.22 -2.51 5.19
C VAL A 211 14.44 -4.01 5.30
N LEU A 212 14.35 -4.54 6.52
CA LEU A 212 14.30 -5.96 6.81
C LEU A 212 12.86 -6.38 7.05
N VAL A 213 12.33 -7.27 6.21
CA VAL A 213 10.95 -7.72 6.28
C VAL A 213 10.84 -9.22 6.59
N ARG A 214 9.75 -9.61 7.25
CA ARG A 214 9.34 -10.99 7.44
C ARG A 214 8.64 -11.50 6.19
N LEU A 215 9.02 -12.71 5.75
CA LEU A 215 8.35 -13.45 4.70
C LEU A 215 7.43 -14.54 5.29
N MET A 216 6.31 -14.76 4.62
CA MET A 216 5.36 -15.80 4.96
C MET A 216 5.46 -16.99 3.99
N LYS A 217 5.07 -18.20 4.44
CA LYS A 217 4.90 -19.34 3.53
C LYS A 217 3.65 -19.11 2.68
N LYS A 218 3.74 -19.41 1.39
CA LYS A 218 2.58 -19.38 0.50
C LYS A 218 1.51 -20.35 0.99
N PRO A 219 0.23 -19.91 1.06
CA PRO A 219 -0.88 -20.82 1.34
C PRO A 219 -0.93 -21.97 0.33
N LYS A 220 -1.40 -23.15 0.79
CA LYS A 220 -1.48 -24.36 -0.06
C LYS A 220 -2.76 -24.41 -0.90
N ALA A 221 -3.82 -23.71 -0.45
CA ALA A 221 -5.10 -23.66 -1.13
C ALA A 221 -5.72 -22.27 -0.98
N PHE A 222 -6.50 -21.89 -1.98
CA PHE A 222 -7.33 -20.71 -2.00
C PHE A 222 -8.74 -21.08 -2.44
N LYS A 223 -9.75 -20.35 -1.96
CA LYS A 223 -11.12 -20.44 -2.43
C LYS A 223 -11.72 -19.04 -2.40
N THR A 224 -12.09 -18.53 -3.57
CA THR A 224 -12.60 -17.16 -3.72
C THR A 224 -14.05 -17.18 -4.10
N PHE A 225 -14.87 -16.44 -3.37
CA PHE A 225 -16.30 -16.31 -3.55
C PHE A 225 -16.63 -14.92 -4.05
N LEU A 226 -17.63 -14.82 -4.89
CA LEU A 226 -18.32 -13.59 -5.24
C LEU A 226 -19.78 -13.72 -4.77
N GLY A 227 -20.14 -12.97 -3.73
CA GLY A 227 -21.52 -12.79 -3.29
C GLY A 227 -22.16 -11.58 -3.96
N VAL A 228 -23.37 -11.72 -4.46
CA VAL A 228 -24.16 -10.64 -5.08
C VAL A 228 -25.36 -10.34 -4.19
N PHE A 229 -25.51 -9.07 -3.79
CA PHE A 229 -26.54 -8.62 -2.86
C PHE A 229 -27.39 -7.50 -3.46
N GLU A 230 -28.66 -7.44 -3.05
CA GLU A 230 -29.59 -6.37 -3.46
C GLU A 230 -29.34 -5.07 -2.69
N SER A 231 -28.66 -5.14 -1.53
CA SER A 231 -28.36 -3.97 -0.71
C SER A 231 -26.96 -4.03 -0.08
N VAL A 232 -26.38 -2.85 0.15
CA VAL A 232 -25.13 -2.68 0.92
C VAL A 232 -25.32 -3.18 2.37
N ASP A 233 -26.50 -3.04 2.93
CA ASP A 233 -26.81 -3.50 4.29
C ASP A 233 -26.70 -5.02 4.43
N ASP A 234 -27.30 -5.79 3.50
CA ASP A 234 -27.25 -7.25 3.53
C ASP A 234 -25.81 -7.74 3.33
N ALA A 235 -25.03 -7.11 2.43
CA ALA A 235 -23.63 -7.41 2.22
C ALA A 235 -22.77 -7.10 3.47
N SER A 236 -22.99 -5.93 4.10
CA SER A 236 -22.30 -5.53 5.33
C SER A 236 -22.61 -6.45 6.51
N GLN A 237 -23.86 -6.93 6.61
CA GLN A 237 -24.25 -7.89 7.62
C GLN A 237 -23.58 -9.25 7.39
N ALA A 238 -23.47 -9.70 6.12
CA ALA A 238 -22.74 -10.92 5.78
C ALA A 238 -21.26 -10.82 6.18
N VAL A 239 -20.60 -9.68 5.96
CA VAL A 239 -19.22 -9.43 6.45
C VAL A 239 -19.14 -9.60 7.97
N SER A 240 -20.06 -8.99 8.71
CA SER A 240 -20.09 -9.07 10.17
C SER A 240 -20.32 -10.51 10.67
N ASP A 241 -21.23 -11.24 10.04
CA ASP A 241 -21.59 -12.60 10.42
C ASP A 241 -20.47 -13.61 10.10
N ILE A 242 -19.74 -13.45 8.99
CA ILE A 242 -18.56 -14.27 8.65
C ILE A 242 -17.51 -14.17 9.76
N ILE A 243 -17.21 -12.95 10.18
CA ILE A 243 -16.23 -12.75 11.25
C ILE A 243 -16.76 -13.23 12.61
N ALA A 244 -18.05 -13.03 12.90
CA ALA A 244 -18.68 -13.51 14.13
C ALA A 244 -18.70 -15.05 14.24
N ALA A 245 -18.73 -15.75 13.09
CA ALA A 245 -18.58 -17.21 13.02
C ALA A 245 -17.15 -17.71 13.27
N GLY A 246 -16.19 -16.81 13.57
CA GLY A 246 -14.79 -17.16 13.81
C GLY A 246 -13.99 -17.39 12.52
N ILE A 247 -14.56 -17.12 11.37
CA ILE A 247 -13.86 -17.22 10.07
C ILE A 247 -13.11 -15.91 9.82
N VAL A 248 -11.78 -16.01 9.63
CA VAL A 248 -10.94 -14.88 9.25
C VAL A 248 -10.45 -15.12 7.81
N PRO A 249 -11.16 -14.59 6.80
CA PRO A 249 -10.75 -14.75 5.42
C PRO A 249 -9.38 -14.10 5.15
N GLY A 250 -8.66 -14.60 4.16
CA GLY A 250 -7.46 -13.96 3.63
C GLY A 250 -7.75 -12.53 3.21
N ALA A 251 -8.89 -12.35 2.52
CA ALA A 251 -9.39 -11.03 2.17
C ALA A 251 -10.94 -11.02 2.13
N LEU A 252 -11.50 -9.83 2.40
CA LEU A 252 -12.94 -9.59 2.45
C LEU A 252 -13.21 -8.17 1.95
N GLU A 253 -13.69 -8.05 0.71
CA GLU A 253 -13.78 -6.78 -0.01
C GLU A 253 -15.19 -6.58 -0.55
N MET A 254 -15.80 -5.45 -0.22
CA MET A 254 -17.13 -5.08 -0.70
C MET A 254 -17.03 -3.89 -1.66
N MET A 255 -17.85 -3.91 -2.70
CA MET A 255 -18.03 -2.81 -3.64
C MET A 255 -19.52 -2.52 -3.76
N ASP A 256 -19.90 -1.26 -3.69
CA ASP A 256 -21.27 -0.81 -3.93
C ASP A 256 -21.60 -0.79 -5.44
N GLN A 257 -22.84 -0.44 -5.75
CA GLN A 257 -23.32 -0.41 -7.13
C GLN A 257 -22.55 0.59 -7.99
N LEU A 258 -22.24 1.80 -7.50
CA LEU A 258 -21.56 2.83 -8.29
C LEU A 258 -20.15 2.40 -8.69
N ILE A 259 -19.39 1.85 -7.76
CA ILE A 259 -18.05 1.31 -8.03
C ILE A 259 -18.13 0.11 -8.98
N THR A 260 -19.11 -0.77 -8.78
CA THR A 260 -19.31 -1.95 -9.64
C THR A 260 -19.62 -1.53 -11.08
N GLN A 261 -20.49 -0.54 -11.28
CA GLN A 261 -20.80 0.01 -12.59
C GLN A 261 -19.58 0.66 -13.25
N ALA A 262 -18.84 1.51 -12.53
CA ALA A 262 -17.63 2.15 -13.05
C ALA A 262 -16.57 1.13 -13.51
N ILE A 263 -16.41 0.04 -12.75
CA ILE A 263 -15.48 -1.05 -13.09
C ILE A 263 -15.96 -1.80 -14.32
N GLU A 264 -17.26 -2.13 -14.42
CA GLU A 264 -17.83 -2.83 -15.57
C GLU A 264 -17.74 -2.00 -16.85
N GLU A 265 -18.04 -0.71 -16.80
CA GLU A 265 -17.87 0.20 -17.95
C GLU A 265 -16.40 0.28 -18.41
N ALA A 266 -15.46 0.15 -17.47
CA ALA A 266 -14.04 0.26 -17.77
C ALA A 266 -13.40 -1.04 -18.28
N TYR A 267 -13.84 -2.20 -17.76
CA TYR A 267 -13.04 -3.43 -17.85
C TYR A 267 -13.84 -4.68 -18.22
N HIS A 268 -15.18 -4.68 -18.17
CA HIS A 268 -16.08 -5.77 -18.59
C HIS A 268 -15.77 -7.12 -17.89
N PHE A 269 -15.81 -7.14 -16.56
CA PHE A 269 -15.57 -8.36 -15.75
C PHE A 269 -16.78 -9.28 -15.62
N GLY A 270 -17.98 -8.82 -16.02
CA GLY A 270 -19.24 -9.56 -15.95
C GLY A 270 -19.91 -9.48 -14.58
N PHE A 271 -19.75 -8.37 -13.86
CA PHE A 271 -20.53 -8.12 -12.64
C PHE A 271 -21.96 -7.67 -12.98
N PRO A 272 -22.95 -8.07 -12.17
CA PRO A 272 -24.33 -7.60 -12.37
C PRO A 272 -24.45 -6.11 -12.02
N LEU A 273 -24.82 -5.29 -13.01
CA LEU A 273 -24.91 -3.82 -12.87
C LEU A 273 -26.09 -3.36 -11.99
N ASP A 274 -27.05 -4.26 -11.77
CA ASP A 274 -28.24 -4.05 -10.94
C ASP A 274 -28.05 -4.47 -9.48
N ALA A 275 -26.89 -5.03 -9.12
CA ALA A 275 -26.57 -5.39 -7.75
C ALA A 275 -26.35 -4.14 -6.88
N GLY A 276 -26.98 -4.10 -5.69
CA GLY A 276 -26.72 -3.05 -4.69
C GLY A 276 -25.31 -3.13 -4.11
N ALA A 277 -24.77 -4.35 -3.97
CA ALA A 277 -23.37 -4.58 -3.59
C ALA A 277 -22.87 -5.94 -4.10
N VAL A 278 -21.56 -6.04 -4.30
CA VAL A 278 -20.83 -7.30 -4.49
C VAL A 278 -19.78 -7.48 -3.40
N LEU A 279 -19.63 -8.71 -2.93
CA LEU A 279 -18.70 -9.07 -1.86
C LEU A 279 -17.74 -10.14 -2.38
N ILE A 280 -16.44 -9.85 -2.37
CA ILE A 280 -15.38 -10.81 -2.68
C ILE A 280 -14.84 -11.35 -1.36
N VAL A 281 -14.91 -12.65 -1.16
CA VAL A 281 -14.37 -13.35 0.01
C VAL A 281 -13.30 -14.33 -0.44
N GLU A 282 -12.08 -14.20 0.06
CA GLU A 282 -11.01 -15.14 -0.21
C GLU A 282 -10.60 -15.90 1.06
N LEU A 283 -10.75 -17.20 1.03
CA LEU A 283 -10.20 -18.11 2.03
C LEU A 283 -8.86 -18.63 1.54
N ASP A 284 -7.90 -18.72 2.45
CA ASP A 284 -6.59 -19.28 2.17
C ASP A 284 -6.06 -20.10 3.35
N GLY A 285 -5.34 -21.18 3.06
CA GLY A 285 -4.79 -22.05 4.10
C GLY A 285 -4.54 -23.48 3.68
N LEU A 286 -4.86 -24.42 4.56
CA LEU A 286 -4.86 -25.87 4.27
C LEU A 286 -6.14 -26.24 3.51
N LYS A 287 -6.04 -27.18 2.57
CA LYS A 287 -7.14 -27.52 1.66
C LYS A 287 -8.44 -27.87 2.40
N ASP A 288 -8.38 -28.78 3.36
CA ASP A 288 -9.56 -29.24 4.07
C ASP A 288 -10.23 -28.13 4.89
N GLY A 289 -9.43 -27.28 5.55
CA GLY A 289 -9.94 -26.12 6.29
C GLY A 289 -10.57 -25.05 5.39
N VAL A 290 -9.99 -24.83 4.19
CA VAL A 290 -10.56 -23.92 3.18
C VAL A 290 -11.88 -24.43 2.64
N GLU A 291 -12.03 -25.74 2.42
CA GLU A 291 -13.28 -26.37 1.98
C GLU A 291 -14.38 -26.27 3.05
N GLU A 292 -14.07 -26.61 4.31
CA GLU A 292 -15.00 -26.51 5.43
C GLU A 292 -15.49 -25.08 5.67
N GLN A 293 -14.56 -24.13 5.79
CA GLN A 293 -14.91 -22.70 5.94
C GLN A 293 -15.70 -22.16 4.75
N GLY A 294 -15.40 -22.66 3.55
CA GLY A 294 -16.10 -22.28 2.33
C GLY A 294 -17.61 -22.60 2.36
N LEU A 295 -18.00 -23.74 2.92
CA LEU A 295 -19.41 -24.11 3.09
C LEU A 295 -20.11 -23.10 4.03
N HIS A 296 -19.48 -22.76 5.14
CA HIS A 296 -20.02 -21.80 6.08
C HIS A 296 -20.13 -20.39 5.49
N VAL A 297 -19.14 -19.92 4.73
CA VAL A 297 -19.21 -18.62 4.03
C VAL A 297 -20.40 -18.58 3.08
N GLU A 298 -20.61 -19.64 2.30
CA GLU A 298 -21.73 -19.73 1.37
C GLU A 298 -23.10 -19.69 2.09
N GLU A 299 -23.23 -20.45 3.21
CA GLU A 299 -24.44 -20.44 4.05
C GLU A 299 -24.70 -19.07 4.66
N ILE A 300 -23.67 -18.37 5.17
CA ILE A 300 -23.79 -17.04 5.76
C ILE A 300 -24.22 -16.04 4.69
N CYS A 301 -23.62 -16.07 3.51
CA CYS A 301 -24.04 -15.19 2.41
C CYS A 301 -25.51 -15.41 2.04
N LYS A 302 -25.95 -16.67 1.89
CA LYS A 302 -27.36 -17.00 1.59
C LYS A 302 -28.32 -16.57 2.71
N LYS A 303 -27.96 -16.76 3.98
CA LYS A 303 -28.72 -16.30 5.15
C LYS A 303 -28.90 -14.77 5.13
N ASN A 304 -27.91 -14.05 4.66
CA ASN A 304 -27.92 -12.59 4.48
C ASN A 304 -28.45 -12.16 3.11
N LYS A 305 -29.27 -12.99 2.47
CA LYS A 305 -30.03 -12.72 1.23
C LYS A 305 -29.12 -12.45 0.01
N ALA A 306 -27.93 -13.07 -0.06
CA ALA A 306 -27.20 -13.08 -1.31
C ALA A 306 -28.06 -13.65 -2.43
N ARG A 307 -28.26 -12.90 -3.49
CA ARG A 307 -28.99 -13.34 -4.69
C ARG A 307 -28.27 -14.47 -5.41
N GLU A 308 -26.94 -14.38 -5.40
CA GLU A 308 -26.03 -15.35 -6.00
C GLU A 308 -24.76 -15.46 -5.15
N VAL A 309 -24.23 -16.68 -5.04
CA VAL A 309 -22.89 -16.92 -4.50
C VAL A 309 -22.14 -17.78 -5.52
N ARG A 310 -21.15 -17.18 -6.19
CA ARG A 310 -20.31 -17.83 -7.20
C ARG A 310 -18.93 -18.12 -6.60
N ILE A 311 -18.41 -19.29 -6.88
CA ILE A 311 -17.04 -19.67 -6.50
C ILE A 311 -16.17 -19.58 -7.75
N ALA A 312 -15.00 -18.95 -7.63
CA ALA A 312 -14.03 -18.91 -8.72
C ALA A 312 -13.61 -20.34 -9.10
N ARG A 313 -13.70 -20.68 -10.38
CA ARG A 313 -13.47 -22.02 -10.92
C ARG A 313 -12.00 -22.41 -10.94
N ASP A 314 -11.15 -21.41 -11.13
CA ASP A 314 -9.71 -21.57 -11.27
C ASP A 314 -8.94 -20.30 -10.86
N ASP A 315 -7.61 -20.40 -10.88
CA ASP A 315 -6.73 -19.25 -10.57
C ASP A 315 -6.87 -18.08 -11.55
N THR A 316 -7.34 -18.31 -12.76
CA THR A 316 -7.56 -17.26 -13.77
C THR A 316 -8.77 -16.40 -13.39
N GLU A 317 -9.89 -17.03 -13.04
CA GLU A 317 -11.09 -16.33 -12.56
C GLU A 317 -10.82 -15.62 -11.23
N ARG A 318 -10.12 -16.31 -10.29
CA ARG A 318 -9.64 -15.71 -9.06
C ARG A 318 -8.83 -14.44 -9.32
N ALA A 319 -7.82 -14.51 -10.19
CA ALA A 319 -6.98 -13.36 -10.53
C ALA A 319 -7.79 -12.23 -11.19
N ALA A 320 -8.82 -12.55 -11.99
CA ALA A 320 -9.69 -11.56 -12.60
C ALA A 320 -10.50 -10.79 -11.54
N LEU A 321 -11.08 -11.47 -10.53
CA LEU A 321 -11.80 -10.83 -9.42
C LEU A 321 -10.89 -9.86 -8.65
N TRP A 322 -9.67 -10.26 -8.33
CA TRP A 322 -8.70 -9.39 -7.64
C TRP A 322 -8.20 -8.24 -8.51
N LYS A 323 -8.02 -8.47 -9.80
CA LYS A 323 -7.64 -7.43 -10.76
C LYS A 323 -8.71 -6.35 -10.85
N CYS A 324 -9.97 -6.73 -10.85
CA CYS A 324 -11.12 -5.84 -10.79
C CYS A 324 -11.03 -4.91 -9.57
N ARG A 325 -10.90 -5.46 -8.37
CA ARG A 325 -10.82 -4.69 -7.12
C ARG A 325 -9.60 -3.72 -7.11
N LYS A 326 -8.44 -4.19 -7.55
CA LYS A 326 -7.21 -3.36 -7.61
C LYS A 326 -7.31 -2.23 -8.64
N ARG A 327 -8.19 -2.34 -9.64
CA ARG A 327 -8.42 -1.32 -10.68
C ARG A 327 -9.56 -0.34 -10.36
N ALA A 328 -10.24 -0.50 -9.24
CA ALA A 328 -11.35 0.37 -8.85
C ALA A 328 -10.95 1.86 -8.84
N PHE A 329 -9.78 2.22 -8.31
CA PHE A 329 -9.27 3.58 -8.32
C PHE A 329 -9.19 4.19 -9.75
N GLY A 330 -8.68 3.41 -10.71
CA GLY A 330 -8.62 3.88 -12.10
C GLY A 330 -9.99 4.02 -12.76
N ALA A 331 -10.99 3.23 -12.32
CA ALA A 331 -12.35 3.31 -12.81
C ALA A 331 -13.09 4.57 -12.29
N ILE A 332 -12.84 4.97 -11.04
CA ILE A 332 -13.47 6.15 -10.41
C ILE A 332 -13.18 7.42 -11.23
N GLY A 333 -12.01 7.56 -11.83
CA GLY A 333 -11.67 8.68 -12.68
C GLY A 333 -12.61 8.90 -13.88
N ARG A 334 -13.44 7.92 -14.24
CA ARG A 334 -14.48 8.05 -15.24
C ARG A 334 -15.77 8.67 -14.68
N LEU A 335 -16.01 8.51 -13.38
CA LEU A 335 -17.16 9.12 -12.69
C LEU A 335 -16.92 10.61 -12.43
N SER A 336 -15.70 10.94 -12.01
CA SER A 336 -15.29 12.32 -11.76
C SER A 336 -13.79 12.49 -12.06
N PRO A 337 -13.38 13.58 -12.76
CA PRO A 337 -11.98 13.85 -13.04
C PRO A 337 -11.17 14.20 -11.78
N ASN A 338 -11.85 14.65 -10.73
CA ASN A 338 -11.26 14.96 -9.42
C ASN A 338 -12.01 14.20 -8.32
N TYR A 339 -11.26 13.57 -7.44
CA TYR A 339 -11.83 12.89 -6.27
C TYR A 339 -10.90 13.00 -5.07
N VAL A 340 -11.47 12.93 -3.88
CA VAL A 340 -10.74 12.86 -2.61
C VAL A 340 -11.04 11.51 -1.98
N THR A 341 -10.00 10.74 -1.71
CA THR A 341 -10.12 9.48 -1.00
C THR A 341 -10.12 9.76 0.49
N GLN A 342 -11.12 9.22 1.18
CA GLN A 342 -11.17 9.18 2.64
C GLN A 342 -11.06 7.72 3.08
N ASP A 343 -10.16 7.47 4.03
CA ASP A 343 -9.99 6.15 4.65
C ASP A 343 -10.41 6.22 6.11
N GLY A 344 -11.25 5.30 6.54
CA GLY A 344 -11.80 5.29 7.88
C GLY A 344 -11.85 3.88 8.46
N VAL A 345 -11.57 3.77 9.75
CA VAL A 345 -11.66 2.51 10.50
C VAL A 345 -12.81 2.57 11.48
N VAL A 346 -13.66 1.54 11.47
CA VAL A 346 -14.81 1.43 12.35
C VAL A 346 -14.85 0.05 13.00
N PRO A 347 -15.46 -0.06 14.21
CA PRO A 347 -15.75 -1.37 14.78
C PRO A 347 -16.61 -2.19 13.81
N ARG A 348 -16.28 -3.47 13.61
CA ARG A 348 -16.96 -4.35 12.63
C ARG A 348 -18.47 -4.40 12.82
N SER A 349 -18.93 -4.43 14.07
CA SER A 349 -20.37 -4.39 14.43
C SER A 349 -21.07 -3.09 14.02
N LYS A 350 -20.32 -2.04 13.69
CA LYS A 350 -20.85 -0.75 13.25
C LYS A 350 -20.81 -0.57 11.73
N LEU A 351 -20.27 -1.53 11.00
CA LEU A 351 -20.14 -1.44 9.55
C LEU A 351 -21.48 -1.14 8.84
N PRO A 352 -22.60 -1.85 9.09
CA PRO A 352 -23.86 -1.52 8.46
C PRO A 352 -24.38 -0.11 8.79
N GLU A 353 -24.16 0.34 10.04
CA GLU A 353 -24.60 1.67 10.49
C GLU A 353 -23.83 2.78 9.75
N ILE A 354 -22.50 2.67 9.66
CA ILE A 354 -21.66 3.67 8.99
C ILE A 354 -21.90 3.69 7.48
N MET A 355 -22.13 2.55 6.85
CA MET A 355 -22.43 2.50 5.43
C MET A 355 -23.75 3.20 5.08
N ARG A 356 -24.79 3.02 5.90
CA ARG A 356 -26.04 3.79 5.76
C ARG A 356 -25.83 5.28 5.96
N PHE A 357 -25.01 5.66 6.94
CA PHE A 357 -24.68 7.06 7.18
C PHE A 357 -23.95 7.68 5.98
N ILE A 358 -22.94 6.99 5.42
CA ILE A 358 -22.22 7.45 4.21
C ILE A 358 -23.19 7.64 3.05
N SER A 359 -24.07 6.67 2.78
CA SER A 359 -25.09 6.79 1.73
C SER A 359 -25.99 8.02 1.95
N SER A 360 -26.44 8.25 3.17
CA SER A 360 -27.27 9.42 3.50
C SER A 360 -26.55 10.77 3.31
N VAL A 361 -25.23 10.79 3.57
CA VAL A 361 -24.39 11.98 3.32
C VAL A 361 -24.20 12.19 1.82
N SER A 362 -23.96 11.13 1.06
CA SER A 362 -23.86 11.18 -0.40
C SER A 362 -25.14 11.75 -1.02
N ASP A 363 -26.29 11.26 -0.61
CA ASP A 363 -27.59 11.76 -1.08
C ASP A 363 -27.81 13.23 -0.73
N LYS A 364 -27.51 13.59 0.54
CA LYS A 364 -27.71 14.96 1.05
C LYS A 364 -26.85 16.01 0.33
N TYR A 365 -25.63 15.67 -0.04
CA TYR A 365 -24.67 16.59 -0.63
C TYR A 365 -24.43 16.33 -2.12
N GLU A 366 -25.22 15.45 -2.74
CA GLU A 366 -25.11 15.06 -4.15
C GLU A 366 -23.69 14.59 -4.53
N LEU A 367 -23.01 13.88 -3.60
CA LEU A 367 -21.70 13.29 -3.82
C LEU A 367 -21.84 11.94 -4.53
N ARG A 368 -20.81 11.59 -5.29
CA ARG A 368 -20.75 10.31 -6.03
C ARG A 368 -19.48 9.55 -5.67
#